data_de4fcf8e3dcb2b529a5a2b740021382b
#
_entry.id   de4fcf8e3dcb2b529a5a2b740021382b
#
_cell.length_a   1.000
_cell.length_b   1.000
_cell.length_c   1.000
_cell.angle_alpha   90.00
_cell.angle_beta   90.00
_cell.angle_gamma   90.00
#
_symmetry.space_group_name_H-M   'P 1'
#
loop_
_entity.id
_entity.type
_entity.pdbx_description
1 polymer ?
#
loop_
_entity_poly.entity_id
_entity_poly.type
_entity_poly.pdbx_seq_one_letter_code
_entity_poly.pdbx_strand_id
1 'polypeptide(L)'
;MDWSELRILFIIFLMLIIPGWAILAATNLWRKFDVIERWIFAVGLSIAFYPILYYLTRAIFPTMRIGQNKLLVLLTSLFVFTVWLLRHNWREQFKFGKYGGPFLFILAVTLLTRFWLAHNYPYPAWTDSLHHMLLTDLVATTGKLPFNLQPYAPTNLDQYHLGLYALTGSLQVIAEIPAHQALLWMTQTLNGICGLGVMIFLYKRVSPLAGLTGMLVVGLLSFQPALYFSWGRFTQGSSQSILLIAAFATWETIKTWKEDYKENRLSVWALTGLSAMLIAGVFLIHFKVAAYLLPLLGVICIYELVLALKKKGQWVRTLLSIAAIGIV
;
A
#
# COMPACT_ATOMS: atom_id res chain seq x y z
N MET A 1 12.77 -23.14 3.45
CA MET A 1 11.33 -22.81 3.22
C MET A 1 10.62 -24.07 2.78
N ASP A 2 9.55 -24.42 3.43
CA ASP A 2 8.70 -25.55 3.09
C ASP A 2 7.51 -25.16 2.19
N TRP A 3 6.68 -26.15 1.80
CA TRP A 3 5.51 -25.90 0.94
C TRP A 3 4.46 -24.98 1.58
N SER A 4 4.35 -24.99 2.90
CA SER A 4 3.38 -24.13 3.62
C SER A 4 3.80 -22.67 3.53
N GLU A 5 5.07 -22.38 3.69
CA GLU A 5 5.64 -21.04 3.57
C GLU A 5 5.56 -20.49 2.14
N LEU A 6 5.83 -21.33 1.13
CA LEU A 6 5.66 -20.96 -0.29
C LEU A 6 4.21 -20.61 -0.61
N ARG A 7 3.26 -21.37 -0.05
CA ARG A 7 1.82 -21.06 -0.17
C ARG A 7 1.48 -19.71 0.47
N ILE A 8 1.99 -19.43 1.66
CA ILE A 8 1.79 -18.12 2.34
C ILE A 8 2.31 -16.99 1.45
N LEU A 9 3.53 -17.11 0.93
CA LEU A 9 4.12 -16.08 0.07
C LEU A 9 3.34 -15.87 -1.23
N PHE A 10 2.86 -16.95 -1.83
CA PHE A 10 2.01 -16.85 -3.03
C PHE A 10 0.70 -16.13 -2.74
N ILE A 11 0.05 -16.42 -1.61
CA ILE A 11 -1.18 -15.73 -1.19
C ILE A 11 -0.90 -14.24 -0.92
N ILE A 12 0.18 -13.92 -0.21
CA ILE A 12 0.60 -12.52 0.03
C ILE A 12 0.82 -11.81 -1.31
N PHE A 13 1.51 -12.43 -2.25
CA PHE A 13 1.73 -11.87 -3.58
C PHE A 13 0.41 -11.54 -4.28
N LEU A 14 -0.55 -12.47 -4.28
CA LEU A 14 -1.88 -12.23 -4.88
C LEU A 14 -2.62 -11.09 -4.17
N MET A 15 -2.60 -11.08 -2.84
CA MET A 15 -3.24 -10.03 -2.03
C MET A 15 -2.64 -8.65 -2.29
N LEU A 16 -1.33 -8.55 -2.46
CA LEU A 16 -0.62 -7.27 -2.64
C LEU A 16 -0.57 -6.79 -4.11
N ILE A 17 -1.04 -7.60 -5.06
CA ILE A 17 -0.96 -7.26 -6.48
C ILE A 17 -2.35 -7.10 -7.12
N ILE A 18 -3.26 -8.04 -6.87
CA ILE A 18 -4.54 -8.12 -7.61
C ILE A 18 -5.42 -6.87 -7.42
N PRO A 19 -5.72 -6.40 -6.18
CA PRO A 19 -6.60 -5.24 -6.01
C PRO A 19 -6.06 -3.97 -6.68
N GLY A 20 -4.77 -3.70 -6.53
CA GLY A 20 -4.15 -2.52 -7.13
C GLY A 20 -4.09 -2.58 -8.65
N TRP A 21 -3.80 -3.74 -9.23
CA TRP A 21 -3.89 -3.92 -10.68
C TRP A 21 -5.30 -3.76 -11.21
N ALA A 22 -6.31 -4.26 -10.50
CA ALA A 22 -7.71 -4.05 -10.87
C ALA A 22 -8.08 -2.57 -10.93
N ILE A 23 -7.63 -1.79 -9.94
CA ILE A 23 -7.84 -0.33 -9.89
C ILE A 23 -7.13 0.36 -11.06
N LEU A 24 -5.84 0.06 -11.31
CA LEU A 24 -5.08 0.64 -12.41
C LEU A 24 -5.69 0.29 -13.78
N ALA A 25 -6.18 -0.95 -13.95
CA ALA A 25 -6.81 -1.41 -15.18
C ALA A 25 -8.17 -0.72 -15.41
N ALA A 26 -9.02 -0.67 -14.37
CA ALA A 26 -10.34 -0.04 -14.43
C ALA A 26 -10.28 1.46 -14.73
N THR A 27 -9.26 2.14 -14.22
CA THR A 27 -9.06 3.58 -14.43
C THR A 27 -8.23 3.93 -15.66
N ASN A 28 -7.72 2.94 -16.40
CA ASN A 28 -6.74 3.10 -17.49
C ASN A 28 -5.43 3.83 -17.09
N LEU A 29 -5.17 4.04 -15.80
CA LEU A 29 -3.96 4.73 -15.33
C LEU A 29 -2.69 3.92 -15.62
N TRP A 30 -2.79 2.62 -15.86
CA TRP A 30 -1.67 1.80 -16.28
C TRP A 30 -1.01 2.32 -17.56
N ARG A 31 -1.73 3.04 -18.44
CA ARG A 31 -1.18 3.63 -19.66
C ARG A 31 -0.32 4.87 -19.41
N LYS A 32 -0.54 5.55 -18.29
CA LYS A 32 0.19 6.76 -17.90
C LYS A 32 1.56 6.43 -17.29
N PHE A 33 1.67 5.27 -16.65
CA PHE A 33 2.83 4.86 -15.88
C PHE A 33 3.71 3.87 -16.64
N ASP A 34 5.03 3.93 -16.43
CA ASP A 34 5.92 2.86 -16.89
C ASP A 34 5.74 1.57 -16.05
N VAL A 35 6.38 0.48 -16.47
CA VAL A 35 6.15 -0.84 -15.84
C VAL A 35 6.54 -0.85 -14.37
N ILE A 36 7.66 -0.22 -13.98
CA ILE A 36 8.11 -0.17 -12.58
C ILE A 36 7.10 0.62 -11.74
N GLU A 37 6.64 1.77 -12.22
CA GLU A 37 5.61 2.57 -11.56
C GLU A 37 4.31 1.80 -11.37
N ARG A 38 3.86 1.08 -12.41
CA ARG A 38 2.62 0.26 -12.34
C ARG A 38 2.69 -0.76 -11.21
N TRP A 39 3.81 -1.48 -11.11
CA TRP A 39 3.99 -2.49 -10.07
C TRP A 39 4.04 -1.86 -8.67
N ILE A 40 4.73 -0.74 -8.51
CA ILE A 40 4.80 -0.01 -7.23
C ILE A 40 3.41 0.52 -6.83
N PHE A 41 2.67 1.13 -7.76
CA PHE A 41 1.31 1.59 -7.50
C PHE A 41 0.36 0.43 -7.22
N ALA A 42 0.45 -0.69 -7.94
CA ALA A 42 -0.37 -1.86 -7.68
C ALA A 42 -0.18 -2.37 -6.25
N VAL A 43 1.07 -2.47 -5.78
CA VAL A 43 1.38 -2.86 -4.39
C VAL A 43 0.80 -1.84 -3.39
N GLY A 44 1.08 -0.54 -3.58
CA GLY A 44 0.59 0.50 -2.67
C GLY A 44 -0.94 0.55 -2.57
N LEU A 45 -1.62 0.48 -3.70
CA LEU A 45 -3.08 0.46 -3.77
C LEU A 45 -3.68 -0.80 -3.14
N SER A 46 -3.04 -1.96 -3.33
CA SER A 46 -3.49 -3.20 -2.69
C SER A 46 -3.37 -3.13 -1.17
N ILE A 47 -2.30 -2.55 -0.64
CA ILE A 47 -2.14 -2.34 0.79
C ILE A 47 -3.23 -1.40 1.33
N ALA A 48 -3.54 -0.32 0.62
CA ALA A 48 -4.59 0.62 1.01
C ALA A 48 -6.01 0.04 0.86
N PHE A 49 -6.22 -0.90 -0.06
CA PHE A 49 -7.51 -1.47 -0.39
C PHE A 49 -8.16 -2.19 0.81
N TYR A 50 -7.43 -3.06 1.52
CA TYR A 50 -8.01 -3.83 2.63
C TYR A 50 -8.47 -2.96 3.80
N PRO A 51 -7.67 -2.01 4.32
CA PRO A 51 -8.17 -1.07 5.32
C PRO A 51 -9.45 -0.36 4.88
N ILE A 52 -9.46 0.20 3.67
CA ILE A 52 -10.62 0.93 3.13
C ILE A 52 -11.84 0.00 3.04
N LEU A 53 -11.68 -1.21 2.50
CA LEU A 53 -12.74 -2.21 2.40
C LEU A 53 -13.37 -2.51 3.76
N TYR A 54 -12.55 -2.80 4.78
CA TYR A 54 -13.05 -3.16 6.10
C TYR A 54 -13.67 -1.98 6.84
N TYR A 55 -13.09 -0.76 6.75
CA TYR A 55 -13.67 0.44 7.35
C TYR A 55 -14.98 0.85 6.69
N LEU A 56 -15.07 0.79 5.36
CA LEU A 56 -16.32 1.04 4.64
C LEU A 56 -17.38 -0.01 4.98
N THR A 57 -17.00 -1.28 5.06
CA THR A 57 -17.93 -2.35 5.47
C THR A 57 -18.43 -2.12 6.90
N ARG A 58 -17.54 -1.72 7.84
CA ARG A 58 -17.91 -1.38 9.21
C ARG A 58 -18.88 -0.20 9.26
N ALA A 59 -18.68 0.83 8.44
CA ALA A 59 -19.49 2.04 8.43
C ALA A 59 -20.86 1.86 7.76
N ILE A 60 -20.90 1.17 6.61
CA ILE A 60 -22.11 1.08 5.77
C ILE A 60 -22.90 -0.19 6.07
N PHE A 61 -22.22 -1.30 6.36
CA PHE A 61 -22.81 -2.62 6.58
C PHE A 61 -22.32 -3.25 7.88
N PRO A 62 -22.66 -2.69 9.08
CA PRO A 62 -22.08 -3.09 10.36
C PRO A 62 -22.34 -4.54 10.75
N THR A 63 -23.38 -5.16 10.18
CA THR A 63 -23.71 -6.58 10.38
C THR A 63 -22.95 -7.53 9.45
N MET A 64 -22.41 -7.02 8.34
CA MET A 64 -21.71 -7.83 7.35
C MET A 64 -20.36 -8.33 7.88
N ARG A 65 -20.09 -9.63 7.67
CA ARG A 65 -18.81 -10.29 7.99
C ARG A 65 -18.04 -10.57 6.69
N ILE A 66 -16.75 -10.25 6.68
CA ILE A 66 -15.84 -10.56 5.58
C ILE A 66 -15.08 -11.84 5.94
N GLY A 67 -15.66 -12.99 5.60
CA GLY A 67 -15.03 -14.30 5.81
C GLY A 67 -14.27 -14.79 4.57
N GLN A 68 -13.67 -15.98 4.68
CA GLN A 68 -12.82 -16.60 3.66
C GLN A 68 -13.46 -16.61 2.25
N ASN A 69 -14.67 -17.15 2.14
CA ASN A 69 -15.36 -17.28 0.86
C ASN A 69 -15.56 -15.91 0.16
N LYS A 70 -15.91 -14.86 0.94
CA LYS A 70 -16.07 -13.52 0.38
C LYS A 70 -14.76 -12.93 -0.10
N LEU A 71 -13.66 -13.14 0.63
CA LEU A 71 -12.32 -12.70 0.22
C LEU A 71 -11.85 -13.44 -1.03
N LEU A 72 -12.03 -14.76 -1.09
CA LEU A 72 -11.67 -15.56 -2.26
C LEU A 72 -12.49 -15.16 -3.49
N VAL A 73 -13.81 -15.01 -3.36
CA VAL A 73 -14.67 -14.53 -4.44
C VAL A 73 -14.25 -13.14 -4.89
N LEU A 74 -13.98 -12.23 -3.97
CA LEU A 74 -13.53 -10.88 -4.28
C LEU A 74 -12.20 -10.89 -5.05
N LEU A 75 -11.17 -11.58 -4.54
CA LEU A 75 -9.87 -11.66 -5.20
C LEU A 75 -9.96 -12.32 -6.58
N THR A 76 -10.71 -13.43 -6.69
CA THR A 76 -10.92 -14.11 -7.97
C THR A 76 -11.64 -13.21 -8.96
N SER A 77 -12.69 -12.51 -8.52
CA SER A 77 -13.44 -11.57 -9.37
C SER A 77 -12.55 -10.42 -9.85
N LEU A 78 -11.75 -9.82 -8.93
CA LEU A 78 -10.80 -8.76 -9.30
C LEU A 78 -9.72 -9.28 -10.26
N PHE A 79 -9.23 -10.49 -10.05
CA PHE A 79 -8.26 -11.12 -10.96
C PHE A 79 -8.84 -11.32 -12.36
N VAL A 80 -10.01 -11.97 -12.46
CA VAL A 80 -10.69 -12.20 -13.75
C VAL A 80 -11.00 -10.87 -14.45
N PHE A 81 -11.48 -9.89 -13.71
CA PHE A 81 -11.75 -8.54 -14.23
C PHE A 81 -10.46 -7.87 -14.75
N THR A 82 -9.34 -7.97 -14.02
CA THR A 82 -8.04 -7.43 -14.44
C THR A 82 -7.55 -8.09 -15.72
N VAL A 83 -7.61 -9.43 -15.78
CA VAL A 83 -7.21 -10.20 -16.96
C VAL A 83 -8.09 -9.82 -18.16
N TRP A 84 -9.40 -9.69 -17.98
CA TRP A 84 -10.32 -9.29 -19.03
C TRP A 84 -10.02 -7.89 -19.57
N LEU A 85 -9.75 -6.90 -18.70
CA LEU A 85 -9.39 -5.54 -19.10
C LEU A 85 -8.04 -5.48 -19.83
N LEU A 86 -7.06 -6.24 -19.37
CA LEU A 86 -5.68 -6.20 -19.88
C LEU A 86 -5.38 -7.26 -20.95
N ARG A 87 -6.37 -8.08 -21.36
CA ARG A 87 -6.16 -9.25 -22.24
C ARG A 87 -5.37 -8.97 -23.53
N HIS A 88 -5.54 -7.79 -24.11
CA HIS A 88 -4.83 -7.38 -25.33
C HIS A 88 -3.47 -6.72 -25.07
N ASN A 89 -3.22 -6.31 -23.82
CA ASN A 89 -2.02 -5.55 -23.42
C ASN A 89 -1.22 -6.28 -22.32
N TRP A 90 -1.53 -7.58 -22.09
CA TRP A 90 -0.91 -8.33 -20.97
C TRP A 90 0.61 -8.33 -21.04
N ARG A 91 1.18 -8.55 -22.23
CA ARG A 91 2.64 -8.58 -22.41
C ARG A 91 3.32 -7.24 -22.08
N GLU A 92 2.63 -6.13 -22.25
CA GLU A 92 3.16 -4.80 -21.95
C GLU A 92 3.32 -4.55 -20.45
N GLN A 93 2.62 -5.32 -19.61
CA GLN A 93 2.70 -5.20 -18.16
C GLN A 93 3.99 -5.79 -17.60
N PHE A 94 4.73 -6.55 -18.40
CA PHE A 94 5.97 -7.24 -18.02
C PHE A 94 7.18 -6.81 -18.87
N LYS A 95 7.03 -5.82 -19.74
CA LYS A 95 8.13 -5.28 -20.53
C LYS A 95 8.98 -4.30 -19.71
N PHE A 96 9.69 -4.85 -18.73
CA PHE A 96 10.65 -4.07 -17.98
C PHE A 96 11.75 -3.54 -18.89
N GLY A 97 12.06 -2.24 -18.82
CA GLY A 97 13.21 -1.62 -19.51
C GLY A 97 14.54 -2.01 -18.84
N LYS A 98 15.62 -1.35 -19.25
CA LYS A 98 16.99 -1.66 -18.78
C LYS A 98 17.17 -1.64 -17.26
N TYR A 99 16.33 -0.92 -16.53
CA TYR A 99 16.38 -0.82 -15.06
C TYR A 99 15.52 -1.88 -14.37
N GLY A 100 14.73 -2.65 -15.11
CA GLY A 100 13.85 -3.68 -14.56
C GLY A 100 14.61 -4.83 -13.90
N GLY A 101 15.69 -5.31 -14.52
CA GLY A 101 16.53 -6.35 -13.94
C GLY A 101 17.13 -5.95 -12.58
N PRO A 102 17.85 -4.81 -12.49
CA PRO A 102 18.33 -4.29 -11.21
C PRO A 102 17.23 -4.05 -10.18
N PHE A 103 16.07 -3.50 -10.58
CA PHE A 103 14.91 -3.32 -9.71
C PHE A 103 14.43 -4.63 -9.09
N LEU A 104 14.18 -5.64 -9.93
CA LEU A 104 13.72 -6.95 -9.48
C LEU A 104 14.77 -7.67 -8.62
N PHE A 105 16.05 -7.53 -8.94
CA PHE A 105 17.15 -8.11 -8.17
C PHE A 105 17.20 -7.52 -6.75
N ILE A 106 17.20 -6.18 -6.62
CA ILE A 106 17.22 -5.52 -5.30
C ILE A 106 15.98 -5.91 -4.51
N LEU A 107 14.80 -5.92 -5.13
CA LEU A 107 13.55 -6.32 -4.48
C LEU A 107 13.62 -7.78 -3.99
N ALA A 108 14.07 -8.68 -4.83
CA ALA A 108 14.19 -10.10 -4.50
C ALA A 108 15.16 -10.33 -3.34
N VAL A 109 16.36 -9.73 -3.37
CA VAL A 109 17.36 -9.87 -2.29
C VAL A 109 16.79 -9.28 -0.98
N THR A 110 16.13 -8.12 -1.04
CA THR A 110 15.50 -7.50 0.13
C THR A 110 14.43 -8.44 0.73
N LEU A 111 13.52 -8.95 -0.09
CA LEU A 111 12.46 -9.86 0.36
C LEU A 111 13.03 -11.15 0.91
N LEU A 112 14.06 -11.74 0.27
CA LEU A 112 14.71 -12.95 0.75
C LEU A 112 15.30 -12.78 2.15
N THR A 113 15.93 -11.63 2.46
CA THR A 113 16.44 -11.35 3.81
C THR A 113 15.33 -11.29 4.85
N ARG A 114 14.15 -10.77 4.49
CA ARG A 114 12.97 -10.67 5.39
C ARG A 114 12.29 -12.03 5.56
N PHE A 115 12.20 -12.81 4.50
CA PHE A 115 11.64 -14.17 4.56
C PHE A 115 12.54 -15.14 5.29
N TRP A 116 13.87 -14.98 5.17
CA TRP A 116 14.81 -15.70 6.01
C TRP A 116 14.56 -15.44 7.50
N LEU A 117 14.30 -14.18 7.87
CA LEU A 117 13.95 -13.82 9.24
C LEU A 117 12.62 -14.47 9.65
N ALA A 118 11.57 -14.37 8.83
CA ALA A 118 10.26 -14.96 9.12
C ALA A 118 10.31 -16.48 9.27
N HIS A 119 11.15 -17.16 8.48
CA HIS A 119 11.37 -18.60 8.57
C HIS A 119 12.03 -19.03 9.90
N ASN A 120 12.99 -18.26 10.40
CA ASN A 120 13.79 -18.62 11.59
C ASN A 120 13.13 -18.19 12.92
N TYR A 121 12.08 -17.38 12.89
CA TYR A 121 11.40 -16.94 14.10
C TYR A 121 9.97 -17.50 14.15
N PRO A 122 9.60 -18.22 15.25
CA PRO A 122 8.24 -18.78 15.36
C PRO A 122 7.19 -17.70 15.67
N TYR A 123 7.59 -16.58 16.27
CA TYR A 123 6.69 -15.50 16.68
C TYR A 123 7.26 -14.14 16.30
N PRO A 124 6.38 -13.15 16.05
CA PRO A 124 6.79 -11.75 15.92
C PRO A 124 7.48 -11.27 17.20
N ALA A 125 8.54 -10.47 17.04
CA ALA A 125 9.32 -9.95 18.16
C ALA A 125 8.56 -8.86 18.94
N TRP A 126 8.98 -8.63 20.20
CA TRP A 126 8.53 -7.56 21.10
C TRP A 126 7.15 -7.80 21.76
N THR A 127 6.94 -7.14 22.90
CA THR A 127 5.74 -7.29 23.74
C THR A 127 4.45 -6.83 23.05
N ASP A 128 4.52 -5.75 22.25
CA ASP A 128 3.36 -5.22 21.49
C ASP A 128 2.80 -6.25 20.51
N SER A 129 3.61 -7.24 20.10
CA SER A 129 3.20 -8.30 19.17
C SER A 129 2.04 -9.12 19.67
N LEU A 130 1.88 -9.29 20.99
CA LEU A 130 0.73 -9.99 21.57
C LEU A 130 -0.59 -9.29 21.25
N HIS A 131 -0.63 -7.96 21.38
CA HIS A 131 -1.81 -7.18 21.02
C HIS A 131 -2.07 -7.21 19.51
N HIS A 132 -1.02 -7.14 18.70
CA HIS A 132 -1.15 -7.22 17.26
C HIS A 132 -1.67 -8.58 16.80
N MET A 133 -1.22 -9.69 17.41
CA MET A 133 -1.73 -11.03 17.15
C MET A 133 -3.21 -11.16 17.57
N LEU A 134 -3.58 -10.65 18.75
CA LEU A 134 -4.96 -10.64 19.20
C LEU A 134 -5.88 -9.89 18.25
N LEU A 135 -5.50 -8.70 17.80
CA LEU A 135 -6.30 -7.91 16.85
C LEU A 135 -6.38 -8.57 15.47
N THR A 136 -5.30 -9.22 15.03
CA THR A 136 -5.31 -10.01 13.79
C THR A 136 -6.32 -11.15 13.90
N ASP A 137 -6.28 -11.90 15.00
CA ASP A 137 -7.19 -13.04 15.24
C ASP A 137 -8.65 -12.59 15.38
N LEU A 138 -8.91 -11.49 16.07
CA LEU A 138 -10.26 -10.93 16.20
C LEU A 138 -10.85 -10.54 14.82
N VAL A 139 -10.05 -9.94 13.94
CA VAL A 139 -10.51 -9.63 12.58
C VAL A 139 -10.75 -10.90 11.78
N ALA A 140 -9.88 -11.89 11.87
CA ALA A 140 -10.02 -13.15 11.16
C ALA A 140 -11.26 -13.94 11.60
N THR A 141 -11.47 -14.08 12.91
CA THR A 141 -12.56 -14.88 13.47
C THR A 141 -13.93 -14.19 13.36
N THR A 142 -13.98 -12.86 13.52
CA THR A 142 -15.23 -12.10 13.42
C THR A 142 -15.58 -11.67 12.01
N GLY A 143 -14.59 -11.58 11.11
CA GLY A 143 -14.74 -10.99 9.78
C GLY A 143 -15.03 -9.49 9.79
N LYS A 144 -14.66 -8.77 10.87
CA LYS A 144 -14.94 -7.34 11.09
C LYS A 144 -13.79 -6.66 11.81
N LEU A 145 -13.68 -5.34 11.66
CA LEU A 145 -12.84 -4.54 12.56
C LEU A 145 -13.54 -4.42 13.92
N PRO A 146 -12.88 -4.81 15.03
CA PRO A 146 -13.50 -4.79 16.35
C PRO A 146 -13.73 -3.35 16.86
N PHE A 147 -14.77 -3.15 17.66
CA PHE A 147 -15.03 -1.88 18.37
C PHE A 147 -14.35 -1.84 19.75
N ASN A 148 -14.08 -3.01 20.32
CA ASN A 148 -13.45 -3.17 21.62
C ASN A 148 -12.69 -4.50 21.66
N LEU A 149 -11.95 -4.74 22.74
CA LEU A 149 -11.20 -5.98 22.97
C LEU A 149 -11.95 -7.02 23.81
N GLN A 150 -13.27 -6.89 23.98
CA GLN A 150 -14.05 -7.89 24.70
C GLN A 150 -14.00 -9.26 23.99
N PRO A 151 -13.93 -10.39 24.72
CA PRO A 151 -13.94 -10.51 26.20
C PRO A 151 -12.56 -10.38 26.86
N TYR A 152 -11.48 -10.11 26.10
CA TYR A 152 -10.09 -10.16 26.58
C TYR A 152 -9.71 -8.96 27.45
N ALA A 153 -10.24 -7.76 27.13
CA ALA A 153 -10.00 -6.55 27.90
C ALA A 153 -11.15 -5.53 27.70
N PRO A 154 -11.44 -4.67 28.70
CA PRO A 154 -12.46 -3.62 28.60
C PRO A 154 -11.94 -2.38 27.86
N THR A 155 -11.21 -2.57 26.77
CA THR A 155 -10.57 -1.48 26.02
C THR A 155 -11.41 -1.16 24.80
N ASN A 156 -11.75 0.13 24.61
CA ASN A 156 -12.40 0.63 23.42
C ASN A 156 -11.35 0.91 22.31
N LEU A 157 -11.69 0.57 21.08
CA LEU A 157 -10.83 0.69 19.90
C LEU A 157 -11.32 1.75 18.89
N ASP A 158 -12.32 2.57 19.25
CA ASP A 158 -12.92 3.52 18.30
C ASP A 158 -11.92 4.51 17.72
N GLN A 159 -10.89 4.87 18.48
CA GLN A 159 -9.83 5.78 18.05
C GLN A 159 -8.53 5.06 17.68
N TYR A 160 -8.56 3.72 17.60
CA TYR A 160 -7.37 2.94 17.29
C TYR A 160 -7.28 2.63 15.79
N HIS A 161 -6.07 2.65 15.26
CA HIS A 161 -5.78 2.37 13.86
C HIS A 161 -5.77 0.86 13.58
N LEU A 162 -6.82 0.37 12.94
CA LEU A 162 -7.03 -1.06 12.73
C LEU A 162 -6.66 -1.56 11.32
N GLY A 163 -6.14 -0.69 10.44
CA GLY A 163 -5.94 -1.02 9.03
C GLY A 163 -4.95 -2.16 8.75
N LEU A 164 -3.90 -2.31 9.57
CA LEU A 164 -2.98 -3.45 9.43
C LEU A 164 -3.71 -4.78 9.63
N TYR A 165 -4.65 -4.85 10.59
CA TYR A 165 -5.34 -6.10 10.92
C TYR A 165 -6.35 -6.51 9.86
N ALA A 166 -6.81 -5.56 9.03
CA ALA A 166 -7.56 -5.89 7.82
C ALA A 166 -6.70 -6.71 6.83
N LEU A 167 -5.40 -6.39 6.70
CA LEU A 167 -4.46 -7.15 5.88
C LEU A 167 -4.08 -8.49 6.52
N THR A 168 -3.63 -8.48 7.78
CA THR A 168 -3.13 -9.68 8.46
C THR A 168 -4.24 -10.67 8.77
N GLY A 169 -5.42 -10.19 9.18
CA GLY A 169 -6.61 -11.03 9.40
C GLY A 169 -7.13 -11.64 8.08
N SER A 170 -7.11 -10.89 6.97
CA SER A 170 -7.44 -11.45 5.66
C SER A 170 -6.44 -12.55 5.25
N LEU A 171 -5.14 -12.34 5.49
CA LEU A 171 -4.13 -13.36 5.22
C LEU A 171 -4.35 -14.61 6.08
N GLN A 172 -4.62 -14.45 7.39
CA GLN A 172 -4.91 -15.55 8.31
C GLN A 172 -6.04 -16.42 7.77
N VAL A 173 -7.13 -15.79 7.34
CA VAL A 173 -8.33 -16.48 6.86
C VAL A 173 -8.10 -17.15 5.52
N ILE A 174 -7.45 -16.48 4.56
CA ILE A 174 -7.23 -17.03 3.21
C ILE A 174 -6.21 -18.15 3.23
N ALA A 175 -5.13 -17.99 4.00
CA ALA A 175 -4.05 -18.96 4.09
C ALA A 175 -4.30 -20.07 5.12
N GLU A 176 -5.35 -19.96 5.94
CA GLU A 176 -5.67 -20.91 7.02
C GLU A 176 -4.49 -21.14 7.96
N ILE A 177 -3.87 -20.06 8.41
CA ILE A 177 -2.69 -20.05 9.28
C ILE A 177 -3.00 -19.32 10.59
N PRO A 178 -2.25 -19.58 11.68
CA PRO A 178 -2.45 -18.86 12.93
C PRO A 178 -2.04 -17.38 12.84
N ALA A 179 -2.62 -16.56 13.72
CA ALA A 179 -2.43 -15.10 13.73
C ALA A 179 -0.96 -14.66 13.79
N HIS A 180 -0.12 -15.37 14.56
CA HIS A 180 1.30 -15.05 14.67
C HIS A 180 2.05 -15.21 13.34
N GLN A 181 1.74 -16.25 12.56
CA GLN A 181 2.30 -16.44 11.24
C GLN A 181 1.78 -15.39 10.25
N ALA A 182 0.46 -15.14 10.24
CA ALA A 182 -0.13 -14.12 9.38
C ALA A 182 0.48 -12.73 9.64
N LEU A 183 0.65 -12.35 10.90
CA LEU A 183 1.28 -11.10 11.29
C LEU A 183 2.75 -11.07 10.86
N LEU A 184 3.53 -12.11 11.18
CA LEU A 184 4.96 -12.17 10.90
C LEU A 184 5.25 -12.10 9.40
N TRP A 185 4.66 -12.97 8.60
CA TRP A 185 4.91 -13.02 7.15
C TRP A 185 4.44 -11.77 6.42
N MET A 186 3.24 -11.26 6.75
CA MET A 186 2.76 -10.01 6.13
C MET A 186 3.64 -8.83 6.50
N THR A 187 3.99 -8.67 7.78
CA THR A 187 4.77 -7.49 8.21
C THR A 187 6.22 -7.55 7.70
N GLN A 188 6.83 -8.73 7.59
CA GLN A 188 8.15 -8.86 6.97
C GLN A 188 8.09 -8.61 5.45
N THR A 189 7.01 -8.96 4.78
CA THR A 189 6.78 -8.54 3.39
C THR A 189 6.70 -7.02 3.27
N LEU A 190 5.89 -6.37 4.12
CA LEU A 190 5.76 -4.90 4.14
C LEU A 190 7.09 -4.21 4.46
N ASN A 191 7.90 -4.78 5.36
CA ASN A 191 9.27 -4.34 5.62
C ASN A 191 10.15 -4.42 4.36
N GLY A 192 10.09 -5.53 3.64
CA GLY A 192 10.87 -5.75 2.41
C GLY A 192 10.54 -4.79 1.28
N ILE A 193 9.29 -4.31 1.21
CA ILE A 193 8.84 -3.39 0.16
C ILE A 193 8.93 -1.90 0.52
N CYS A 194 9.38 -1.54 1.73
CA CYS A 194 9.51 -0.14 2.14
C CYS A 194 10.39 0.70 1.18
N GLY A 195 11.36 0.07 0.52
CA GLY A 195 12.21 0.72 -0.48
C GLY A 195 11.46 1.18 -1.74
N LEU A 196 10.28 0.62 -2.04
CA LEU A 196 9.51 0.95 -3.25
C LEU A 196 9.07 2.41 -3.29
N GLY A 197 8.69 2.99 -2.15
CA GLY A 197 8.31 4.39 -2.07
C GLY A 197 9.48 5.33 -2.37
N VAL A 198 10.68 5.03 -1.89
CA VAL A 198 11.90 5.78 -2.22
C VAL A 198 12.27 5.57 -3.69
N MET A 199 12.15 4.32 -4.17
CA MET A 199 12.40 3.99 -5.59
C MET A 199 11.59 4.89 -6.50
N ILE A 200 10.25 4.90 -6.41
CA ILE A 200 9.38 5.64 -7.33
C ILE A 200 9.62 7.15 -7.24
N PHE A 201 9.83 7.67 -6.04
CA PHE A 201 10.04 9.09 -5.81
C PHE A 201 11.33 9.58 -6.47
N LEU A 202 12.46 8.93 -6.20
CA LEU A 202 13.75 9.30 -6.76
C LEU A 202 13.88 8.92 -8.24
N TYR A 203 13.28 7.80 -8.66
CA TYR A 203 13.28 7.35 -10.06
C TYR A 203 12.73 8.40 -11.02
N LYS A 204 11.64 9.04 -10.61
CA LYS A 204 10.93 10.02 -11.46
C LYS A 204 11.37 11.47 -11.25
N ARG A 205 11.91 11.78 -10.08
CA ARG A 205 12.26 13.18 -9.72
C ARG A 205 13.74 13.49 -9.85
N VAL A 206 14.60 12.48 -9.78
CA VAL A 206 16.05 12.64 -9.86
C VAL A 206 16.59 11.85 -11.04
N SER A 207 16.66 10.54 -10.93
CA SER A 207 17.08 9.65 -12.01
C SER A 207 16.74 8.18 -11.68
N PRO A 208 16.68 7.30 -12.69
CA PRO A 208 16.50 5.87 -12.46
C PRO A 208 17.57 5.24 -11.54
N LEU A 209 18.81 5.68 -11.67
CA LEU A 209 19.89 5.20 -10.81
C LEU A 209 19.72 5.67 -9.37
N ALA A 210 19.32 6.92 -9.15
CA ALA A 210 19.00 7.44 -7.81
C ALA A 210 17.86 6.63 -7.16
N GLY A 211 16.84 6.25 -7.92
CA GLY A 211 15.76 5.37 -7.45
C GLY A 211 16.28 4.01 -6.99
N LEU A 212 17.05 3.33 -7.83
CA LEU A 212 17.65 2.02 -7.50
C LEU A 212 18.58 2.10 -6.28
N THR A 213 19.43 3.13 -6.21
CA THR A 213 20.31 3.35 -5.05
C THR A 213 19.50 3.61 -3.80
N GLY A 214 18.47 4.46 -3.85
CA GLY A 214 17.58 4.71 -2.72
C GLY A 214 16.86 3.45 -2.24
N MET A 215 16.38 2.63 -3.18
CA MET A 215 15.75 1.34 -2.85
C MET A 215 16.72 0.37 -2.19
N LEU A 216 17.96 0.28 -2.69
CA LEU A 216 19.03 -0.55 -2.13
C LEU A 216 19.37 -0.09 -0.70
N VAL A 217 19.56 1.21 -0.51
CA VAL A 217 19.89 1.80 0.80
C VAL A 217 18.79 1.50 1.80
N VAL A 218 17.55 1.82 1.49
CA VAL A 218 16.41 1.65 2.42
C VAL A 218 16.08 0.17 2.63
N GLY A 219 16.17 -0.65 1.60
CA GLY A 219 15.83 -2.07 1.67
C GLY A 219 16.87 -2.93 2.41
N LEU A 220 18.15 -2.66 2.22
CA LEU A 220 19.23 -3.55 2.67
C LEU A 220 20.23 -2.91 3.63
N LEU A 221 20.54 -1.62 3.49
CA LEU A 221 21.61 -0.98 4.22
C LEU A 221 21.12 -0.11 5.39
N SER A 222 19.96 0.50 5.25
CA SER A 222 19.42 1.39 6.28
C SER A 222 18.83 0.59 7.45
N PHE A 223 19.12 1.08 8.64
CA PHE A 223 18.48 0.60 9.85
C PHE A 223 16.96 0.94 9.91
N GLN A 224 16.56 2.04 9.28
CA GLN A 224 15.16 2.43 9.15
C GLN A 224 14.63 2.09 7.73
N PRO A 225 13.39 1.62 7.58
CA PRO A 225 12.36 1.42 8.62
C PRO A 225 12.40 0.02 9.28
N ALA A 226 13.39 -0.83 8.97
CA ALA A 226 13.47 -2.21 9.46
C ALA A 226 13.41 -2.31 11.00
N LEU A 227 13.97 -1.31 11.72
CA LEU A 227 13.91 -1.24 13.18
C LEU A 227 12.46 -1.24 13.70
N TYR A 228 11.53 -0.56 13.05
CA TYR A 228 10.13 -0.55 13.51
C TYR A 228 9.53 -1.94 13.56
N PHE A 229 9.85 -2.78 12.56
CA PHE A 229 9.34 -4.15 12.50
C PHE A 229 10.01 -5.06 13.53
N SER A 230 11.29 -4.89 13.81
CA SER A 230 11.98 -5.63 14.89
C SER A 230 11.56 -5.16 16.29
N TRP A 231 11.06 -3.93 16.39
CA TRP A 231 10.61 -3.30 17.65
C TRP A 231 9.07 -3.40 17.85
N GLY A 232 8.39 -4.29 17.12
CA GLY A 232 6.95 -4.50 17.27
C GLY A 232 6.07 -3.33 16.81
N ARG A 233 6.62 -2.32 16.16
CA ARG A 233 5.87 -1.15 15.63
C ARG A 233 5.28 -1.45 14.24
N PHE A 234 4.61 -2.59 14.13
CA PHE A 234 4.16 -3.13 12.84
C PHE A 234 3.22 -2.20 12.08
N THR A 235 2.23 -1.60 12.76
CA THR A 235 1.29 -0.66 12.13
C THR A 235 2.02 0.57 11.59
N GLN A 236 2.98 1.11 12.35
CA GLN A 236 3.76 2.27 11.95
C GLN A 236 4.65 1.95 10.74
N GLY A 237 5.41 0.85 10.78
CA GLY A 237 6.26 0.41 9.66
C GLY A 237 5.43 0.11 8.41
N SER A 238 4.30 -0.57 8.57
CA SER A 238 3.39 -0.89 7.46
C SER A 238 2.81 0.36 6.78
N SER A 239 2.43 1.37 7.56
CA SER A 239 1.95 2.63 7.01
C SER A 239 3.07 3.40 6.29
N GLN A 240 4.31 3.35 6.81
CA GLN A 240 5.48 3.95 6.15
C GLN A 240 5.81 3.30 4.80
N SER A 241 5.49 2.01 4.60
CA SER A 241 5.75 1.33 3.32
C SER A 241 5.02 1.96 2.13
N ILE A 242 3.88 2.62 2.37
CA ILE A 242 3.10 3.29 1.32
C ILE A 242 3.15 4.83 1.40
N LEU A 243 3.78 5.42 2.42
CA LEU A 243 3.81 6.86 2.64
C LEU A 243 4.38 7.63 1.44
N LEU A 244 5.57 7.25 0.96
CA LEU A 244 6.20 7.93 -0.18
C LEU A 244 5.51 7.62 -1.51
N ILE A 245 4.82 6.47 -1.62
CA ILE A 245 3.99 6.17 -2.79
C ILE A 245 2.80 7.14 -2.81
N ALA A 246 2.16 7.39 -1.66
CA ALA A 246 1.07 8.38 -1.52
C ALA A 246 1.54 9.80 -1.85
N ALA A 247 2.69 10.21 -1.33
CA ALA A 247 3.29 11.51 -1.61
C ALA A 247 3.60 11.69 -3.11
N PHE A 248 4.17 10.68 -3.76
CA PHE A 248 4.44 10.70 -5.19
C PHE A 248 3.16 10.76 -6.03
N ALA A 249 2.14 9.95 -5.68
CA ALA A 249 0.84 9.98 -6.34
C ALA A 249 0.19 11.38 -6.26
N THR A 250 0.24 12.01 -5.09
CA THR A 250 -0.26 13.37 -4.89
C THR A 250 0.49 14.37 -5.77
N TRP A 251 1.80 14.25 -5.85
CA TRP A 251 2.60 15.12 -6.72
C TRP A 251 2.24 14.94 -8.20
N GLU A 252 2.11 13.70 -8.67
CA GLU A 252 1.66 13.42 -10.05
C GLU A 252 0.23 13.94 -10.31
N THR A 253 -0.65 13.84 -9.33
CA THR A 253 -2.00 14.41 -9.42
C THR A 253 -1.95 15.92 -9.65
N ILE A 254 -1.22 16.67 -8.82
CA ILE A 254 -1.10 18.14 -8.96
C ILE A 254 -0.55 18.52 -10.34
N LYS A 255 0.48 17.82 -10.82
CA LYS A 255 1.05 18.06 -12.16
C LYS A 255 0.03 17.79 -13.26
N THR A 256 -0.67 16.66 -13.19
CA THR A 256 -1.67 16.28 -14.19
C THR A 256 -2.84 17.26 -14.24
N TRP A 257 -3.30 17.80 -13.11
CA TRP A 257 -4.30 18.86 -13.07
C TRP A 257 -3.87 20.12 -13.82
N LYS A 258 -2.58 20.48 -13.74
CA LYS A 258 -2.04 21.66 -14.46
C LYS A 258 -1.94 21.44 -15.95
N GLU A 259 -1.50 20.26 -16.36
CA GLU A 259 -1.11 19.96 -17.73
C GLU A 259 -2.30 19.41 -18.54
N ASP A 260 -3.01 18.41 -18.04
CA ASP A 260 -3.96 17.58 -18.81
C ASP A 260 -5.45 17.84 -18.52
N TYR A 261 -5.81 18.74 -17.57
CA TYR A 261 -7.20 18.86 -17.13
C TYR A 261 -8.20 19.11 -18.24
N LYS A 262 -7.82 19.87 -19.27
CA LYS A 262 -8.70 20.17 -20.41
C LYS A 262 -8.84 19.00 -21.37
N GLU A 263 -7.80 18.22 -21.53
CA GLU A 263 -7.70 17.17 -22.55
C GLU A 263 -8.17 15.81 -22.04
N ASN A 264 -7.91 15.50 -20.77
CA ASN A 264 -8.25 14.19 -20.20
C ASN A 264 -8.75 14.27 -18.75
N ARG A 265 -9.96 14.81 -18.57
CA ARG A 265 -10.60 14.96 -17.25
C ARG A 265 -10.72 13.63 -16.50
N LEU A 266 -11.03 12.52 -17.20
CA LEU A 266 -11.21 11.22 -16.57
C LEU A 266 -9.92 10.73 -15.91
N SER A 267 -8.79 10.84 -16.60
CA SER A 267 -7.47 10.47 -16.06
C SER A 267 -7.09 11.32 -14.85
N VAL A 268 -7.42 12.61 -14.88
CA VAL A 268 -7.16 13.54 -13.76
C VAL A 268 -7.93 13.12 -12.51
N TRP A 269 -9.22 12.86 -12.62
CA TRP A 269 -10.05 12.41 -11.49
C TRP A 269 -9.68 11.01 -11.02
N ALA A 270 -9.34 10.11 -11.93
CA ALA A 270 -8.86 8.77 -11.57
C ALA A 270 -7.57 8.84 -10.74
N LEU A 271 -6.62 9.71 -11.13
CA LEU A 271 -5.38 9.90 -10.38
C LEU A 271 -5.63 10.59 -9.03
N THR A 272 -6.59 11.52 -8.96
CA THR A 272 -7.03 12.13 -7.69
C THR A 272 -7.56 11.06 -6.74
N GLY A 273 -8.47 10.20 -7.20
CA GLY A 273 -9.00 9.09 -6.42
C GLY A 273 -7.90 8.09 -5.97
N LEU A 274 -6.94 7.79 -6.85
CA LEU A 274 -5.79 6.94 -6.51
C LEU A 274 -4.96 7.55 -5.37
N SER A 275 -4.68 8.86 -5.45
CA SER A 275 -3.93 9.58 -4.40
C SER A 275 -4.69 9.58 -3.08
N ALA A 276 -6.00 9.86 -3.12
CA ALA A 276 -6.85 9.84 -1.94
C ALA A 276 -6.91 8.45 -1.29
N MET A 277 -7.02 7.37 -2.08
CA MET A 277 -6.98 5.99 -1.56
C MET A 277 -5.64 5.70 -0.85
N LEU A 278 -4.51 6.10 -1.42
CA LEU A 278 -3.20 5.89 -0.80
C LEU A 278 -3.05 6.69 0.49
N ILE A 279 -3.50 7.95 0.53
CA ILE A 279 -3.51 8.80 1.73
C ILE A 279 -4.41 8.18 2.81
N ALA A 280 -5.62 7.75 2.44
CA ALA A 280 -6.53 7.05 3.34
C ALA A 280 -5.89 5.75 3.89
N GLY A 281 -5.20 4.97 3.04
CA GLY A 281 -4.46 3.78 3.45
C GLY A 281 -3.40 4.10 4.51
N VAL A 282 -2.59 5.15 4.30
CA VAL A 282 -1.61 5.62 5.30
C VAL A 282 -2.29 5.94 6.62
N PHE A 283 -3.38 6.71 6.60
CA PHE A 283 -4.12 7.12 7.79
C PHE A 283 -4.75 5.92 8.53
N LEU A 284 -5.46 5.06 7.80
CA LEU A 284 -6.20 3.94 8.38
C LEU A 284 -5.26 2.86 8.97
N ILE A 285 -4.06 2.68 8.39
CA ILE A 285 -3.05 1.78 8.93
C ILE A 285 -2.38 2.38 10.16
N HIS A 286 -2.04 3.68 10.14
CA HIS A 286 -1.45 4.35 11.30
C HIS A 286 -1.54 5.88 11.22
N PHE A 287 -2.46 6.49 11.99
CA PHE A 287 -2.75 7.93 11.91
C PHE A 287 -1.54 8.84 12.19
N LYS A 288 -0.59 8.44 13.07
CA LYS A 288 0.64 9.23 13.31
C LYS A 288 1.54 9.30 12.09
N VAL A 289 1.53 8.26 11.23
CA VAL A 289 2.29 8.29 9.97
C VAL A 289 1.66 9.26 8.98
N ALA A 290 0.34 9.41 8.98
CA ALA A 290 -0.33 10.46 8.22
C ALA A 290 0.12 11.86 8.67
N ALA A 291 0.38 12.06 9.97
CA ALA A 291 0.96 13.32 10.46
C ALA A 291 2.37 13.58 9.89
N TYR A 292 3.17 12.55 9.58
CA TYR A 292 4.45 12.71 8.87
C TYR A 292 4.26 12.97 7.38
N LEU A 293 3.19 12.46 6.79
CA LEU A 293 2.86 12.72 5.40
C LEU A 293 2.48 14.19 5.15
N LEU A 294 1.76 14.83 6.10
CA LEU A 294 1.27 16.20 5.95
C LEU A 294 2.37 17.24 5.63
N PRO A 295 3.49 17.34 6.37
CA PRO A 295 4.55 18.30 6.02
C PRO A 295 5.19 17.99 4.66
N LEU A 296 5.31 16.71 4.28
CA LEU A 296 5.82 16.34 2.95
C LEU A 296 4.87 16.80 1.84
N LEU A 297 3.57 16.59 2.01
CA LEU A 297 2.56 17.10 1.08
C LEU A 297 2.55 18.63 1.07
N GLY A 298 2.69 19.28 2.22
CA GLY A 298 2.81 20.73 2.34
C GLY A 298 3.95 21.29 1.48
N VAL A 299 5.14 20.69 1.58
CA VAL A 299 6.31 21.08 0.75
C VAL A 299 6.02 20.88 -0.74
N ILE A 300 5.43 19.75 -1.13
CA ILE A 300 5.07 19.48 -2.53
C ILE A 300 4.06 20.53 -3.04
N CYS A 301 3.01 20.82 -2.26
CA CYS A 301 1.99 21.79 -2.63
C CYS A 301 2.56 23.21 -2.77
N ILE A 302 3.40 23.65 -1.82
CA ILE A 302 4.06 24.96 -1.88
C ILE A 302 4.98 25.03 -3.10
N TYR A 303 5.81 24.02 -3.32
CA TYR A 303 6.71 23.96 -4.47
C TYR A 303 5.94 24.08 -5.80
N GLU A 304 4.90 23.30 -5.98
CA GLU A 304 4.09 23.30 -7.20
C GLU A 304 3.29 24.61 -7.37
N LEU A 305 2.85 25.22 -6.26
CA LEU A 305 2.18 26.52 -6.28
C LEU A 305 3.15 27.64 -6.69
N VAL A 306 4.36 27.66 -6.13
CA VAL A 306 5.41 28.63 -6.51
C VAL A 306 5.75 28.52 -8.00
N LEU A 307 5.86 27.30 -8.52
CA LEU A 307 6.09 27.08 -9.96
C LEU A 307 4.90 27.56 -10.80
N ALA A 308 3.67 27.34 -10.32
CA ALA A 308 2.44 27.72 -11.01
C ALA A 308 2.22 29.23 -11.04
N LEU A 309 2.67 30.00 -10.02
CA LEU A 309 2.61 31.45 -9.99
C LEU A 309 3.44 32.11 -11.09
N LYS A 310 4.53 31.43 -11.54
CA LYS A 310 5.35 31.91 -12.67
C LYS A 310 4.67 31.74 -14.03
N LYS A 311 3.55 31.00 -14.11
CA LYS A 311 2.81 30.72 -15.36
C LYS A 311 1.35 31.18 -15.22
N LYS A 312 0.93 32.13 -16.08
CA LYS A 312 -0.40 32.74 -16.06
C LYS A 312 -1.54 31.68 -16.03
N GLY A 313 -2.38 31.73 -14.99
CA GLY A 313 -3.57 30.88 -14.87
C GLY A 313 -3.35 29.46 -14.32
N GLN A 314 -2.12 29.00 -14.09
CA GLN A 314 -1.87 27.65 -13.58
C GLN A 314 -2.08 27.54 -12.05
N TRP A 315 -1.93 28.61 -11.31
CA TRP A 315 -2.10 28.62 -9.85
C TRP A 315 -3.51 28.23 -9.42
N VAL A 316 -4.55 28.66 -10.15
CA VAL A 316 -5.95 28.28 -9.86
C VAL A 316 -6.11 26.76 -9.97
N ARG A 317 -5.59 26.14 -11.03
CA ARG A 317 -5.68 24.68 -11.21
C ARG A 317 -4.90 23.92 -10.14
N THR A 318 -3.76 24.46 -9.71
CA THR A 318 -2.98 23.89 -8.61
C THR A 318 -3.79 23.92 -7.30
N LEU A 319 -4.42 25.03 -6.97
CA LEU A 319 -5.30 25.13 -5.80
C LEU A 319 -6.50 24.18 -5.89
N LEU A 320 -7.14 24.09 -7.06
CA LEU A 320 -8.26 23.17 -7.28
C LEU A 320 -7.82 21.71 -7.11
N SER A 321 -6.61 21.33 -7.56
CA SER A 321 -6.10 19.97 -7.38
C SER A 321 -5.86 19.64 -5.91
N ILE A 322 -5.28 20.58 -5.15
CA ILE A 322 -5.04 20.42 -3.72
C ILE A 322 -6.39 20.27 -2.98
N ALA A 323 -7.36 21.13 -3.28
CA ALA A 323 -8.70 21.03 -2.71
C ALA A 323 -9.40 19.71 -3.08
N ALA A 324 -9.31 19.27 -4.34
CA ALA A 324 -9.90 18.00 -4.79
C ALA A 324 -9.32 16.79 -4.05
N ILE A 325 -8.00 16.75 -3.82
CA ILE A 325 -7.34 15.66 -3.06
C ILE A 325 -7.80 15.67 -1.59
N GLY A 326 -8.04 16.83 -1.01
CA GLY A 326 -8.50 16.97 0.38
C GLY A 326 -9.98 16.66 0.59
N ILE A 327 -10.80 16.66 -0.47
CA ILE A 327 -12.25 16.36 -0.41
C ILE A 327 -12.52 14.88 -0.65
N VAL A 328 -11.75 14.21 -1.49
CA VAL A 328 -11.91 12.78 -1.83
C VAL A 328 -11.24 11.89 -0.79
#